data_7fdd3d31cad2e94180154b5a81d180e6
#
_entry.id   7fdd3d31cad2e94180154b5a81d180e6
#
_cell.length_a   1.000
_cell.length_b   1.000
_cell.length_c   1.000
_cell.angle_alpha   90.00
_cell.angle_beta   90.00
_cell.angle_gamma   90.00
#
_symmetry.space_group_name_H-M   'P 1'
#
loop_
_entity.id
_entity.type
_entity.pdbx_description
1 polymer ?
#
loop_
_entity_poly.entity_id
_entity_poly.type
_entity_poly.pdbx_seq_one_letter_code
_entity_poly.pdbx_strand_id
1 'polypeptide(L)'
;NAGQLHDIMMEEGADVLSQTVKAIEDGTAERIRQNDDESTYAPMMDRNLGHIDFKKSAVSIHNLVRGTVPWPGAWCESPYGKIKIWKTRVGQGQTDREPGTIVSVDKQGIEVACGMGMLLIEEIQMPNKKRMHVSEYIKGNTIEIGKILS
;
A
#
# COMPACT_ATOMS: atom_id res chain seq x y z
N ASN A 1 1.12 -3.77 7.07
CA ASN A 1 1.75 -3.60 5.75
C ASN A 1 2.90 -4.58 5.57
N ALA A 2 3.51 -4.63 4.36
CA ALA A 2 4.56 -5.60 4.05
C ALA A 2 5.79 -5.46 4.97
N GLY A 3 6.18 -4.23 5.33
CA GLY A 3 7.28 -4.01 6.28
C GLY A 3 6.98 -4.58 7.66
N GLN A 4 5.78 -4.34 8.20
CA GLN A 4 5.37 -4.92 9.48
C GLN A 4 5.35 -6.45 9.44
N LEU A 5 4.87 -7.04 8.34
CA LEU A 5 4.89 -8.49 8.17
C LEU A 5 6.33 -9.03 8.14
N HIS A 6 7.22 -8.36 7.41
CA HIS A 6 8.64 -8.70 7.37
C HIS A 6 9.26 -8.73 8.78
N ASP A 7 8.98 -7.70 9.60
CA ASP A 7 9.54 -7.59 10.94
C ASP A 7 9.06 -8.75 11.84
N ILE A 8 7.75 -9.07 11.78
CA ILE A 8 7.18 -10.23 12.50
C ILE A 8 7.81 -11.53 12.01
N MET A 9 7.92 -11.73 10.70
CA MET A 9 8.52 -12.95 10.13
C MET A 9 10.00 -13.10 10.47
N MET A 10 10.71 -12.00 10.69
CA MET A 10 12.12 -12.03 11.10
C MET A 10 12.27 -12.56 12.53
N GLU A 11 11.40 -12.16 13.45
CA GLU A 11 11.39 -12.61 14.84
C GLU A 11 10.91 -14.06 14.95
N GLU A 12 9.72 -14.35 14.46
CA GLU A 12 9.11 -15.69 14.51
C GLU A 12 9.93 -16.72 13.71
N GLY A 13 10.54 -16.29 12.59
CA GLY A 13 11.34 -17.16 11.74
C GLY A 13 12.60 -17.69 12.43
N ALA A 14 13.21 -16.92 13.33
CA ALA A 14 14.36 -17.36 14.09
C ALA A 14 13.99 -18.51 15.03
N ASP A 15 12.84 -18.41 15.70
CA ASP A 15 12.34 -19.44 16.61
C ASP A 15 11.93 -20.71 15.86
N VAL A 16 11.20 -20.55 14.75
CA VAL A 16 10.80 -21.67 13.89
C VAL A 16 12.03 -22.39 13.32
N LEU A 17 13.06 -21.65 12.88
CA LEU A 17 14.29 -22.25 12.39
C LEU A 17 14.97 -23.08 13.49
N SER A 18 15.11 -22.54 14.69
CA SER A 18 15.76 -23.22 15.81
C SER A 18 15.02 -24.51 16.21
N GLN A 19 13.68 -24.46 16.25
CA GLN A 19 12.83 -25.63 16.53
C GLN A 19 12.94 -26.68 15.44
N THR A 20 12.97 -26.25 14.17
CA THR A 20 13.07 -27.14 13.01
C THR A 20 14.41 -27.86 12.98
N VAL A 21 15.52 -27.14 13.22
CA VAL A 21 16.86 -27.76 13.28
C VAL A 21 16.89 -28.84 14.38
N LYS A 22 16.37 -28.53 15.56
CA LYS A 22 16.31 -29.50 16.65
C LYS A 22 15.44 -30.72 16.31
N ALA A 23 14.28 -30.50 15.70
CA ALA A 23 13.41 -31.60 15.27
C ALA A 23 14.08 -32.50 14.20
N ILE A 24 14.91 -31.93 13.31
CA ILE A 24 15.71 -32.69 12.34
C ILE A 24 16.78 -33.52 13.06
N GLU A 25 17.49 -32.95 14.03
CA GLU A 25 18.51 -33.65 14.83
C GLU A 25 17.88 -34.80 15.63
N ASP A 26 16.71 -34.61 16.20
CA ASP A 26 15.97 -35.59 16.99
C ASP A 26 15.24 -36.63 16.11
N GLY A 27 15.24 -36.48 14.78
CA GLY A 27 14.54 -37.34 13.83
C GLY A 27 13.01 -37.25 13.88
N THR A 28 12.47 -36.16 14.45
CA THR A 28 11.02 -35.93 14.64
C THR A 28 10.42 -34.96 13.62
N ALA A 29 11.23 -34.37 12.75
CA ALA A 29 10.75 -33.44 11.73
C ALA A 29 9.83 -34.13 10.72
N GLU A 30 8.58 -33.70 10.64
CA GLU A 30 7.61 -34.19 9.69
C GLU A 30 7.87 -33.58 8.29
N ARG A 31 7.77 -34.40 7.25
CA ARG A 31 7.86 -33.95 5.84
C ARG A 31 6.47 -33.91 5.24
N ILE A 32 5.93 -32.70 5.10
CA ILE A 32 4.63 -32.47 4.48
C ILE A 32 4.86 -32.06 3.01
N ARG A 33 4.26 -32.80 2.08
CA ARG A 33 4.32 -32.44 0.65
C ARG A 33 3.40 -31.25 0.41
N GLN A 34 3.92 -30.21 -0.29
CA GLN A 34 3.11 -29.08 -0.73
C GLN A 34 2.10 -29.51 -1.80
N ASN A 35 0.95 -28.84 -1.81
CA ASN A 35 -0.03 -28.99 -2.86
C ASN A 35 0.32 -28.02 -4.01
N ASP A 36 0.84 -28.55 -5.10
CA ASP A 36 1.30 -27.76 -6.25
C ASP A 36 0.12 -27.05 -6.94
N ASP A 37 -1.11 -27.57 -6.84
CA ASP A 37 -2.31 -26.97 -7.44
C ASP A 37 -2.74 -25.68 -6.72
N GLU A 38 -2.29 -25.45 -5.49
CA GLU A 38 -2.54 -24.23 -4.72
C GLU A 38 -1.41 -23.19 -4.85
N SER A 39 -0.37 -23.53 -5.61
CA SER A 39 0.77 -22.63 -5.76
C SER A 39 0.42 -21.40 -6.58
N THR A 40 0.95 -20.23 -6.17
CA THR A 40 0.83 -18.98 -6.91
C THR A 40 2.21 -18.43 -7.26
N TYR A 41 2.33 -17.89 -8.48
CA TYR A 41 3.59 -17.29 -8.88
C TYR A 41 3.73 -15.89 -8.31
N ALA A 42 4.80 -15.64 -7.55
CA ALA A 42 5.17 -14.33 -7.02
C ALA A 42 6.35 -13.76 -7.83
N PRO A 43 6.10 -12.91 -8.85
CA PRO A 43 7.16 -12.32 -9.66
C PRO A 43 8.03 -11.37 -8.85
N MET A 44 9.24 -11.10 -9.36
CA MET A 44 10.10 -10.07 -8.77
C MET A 44 9.42 -8.71 -8.83
N MET A 45 9.40 -8.01 -7.69
CA MET A 45 8.82 -6.67 -7.62
C MET A 45 9.71 -5.66 -8.34
N ASP A 46 9.10 -4.74 -9.06
CA ASP A 46 9.75 -3.58 -9.66
C ASP A 46 9.05 -2.28 -9.24
N ARG A 47 9.59 -1.13 -9.69
CA ARG A 47 9.03 0.18 -9.34
C ARG A 47 7.66 0.45 -9.96
N ASN A 48 7.32 -0.22 -11.07
CA ASN A 48 6.06 -0.01 -11.77
C ASN A 48 4.91 -0.67 -11.02
N LEU A 49 5.20 -1.73 -10.25
CA LEU A 49 4.20 -2.37 -9.38
C LEU A 49 3.51 -1.36 -8.44
N GLY A 50 4.22 -0.33 -8.00
CA GLY A 50 3.68 0.70 -7.12
C GLY A 50 2.79 1.75 -7.81
N HIS A 51 2.65 1.74 -9.14
CA HIS A 51 1.79 2.70 -9.84
C HIS A 51 0.32 2.45 -9.51
N ILE A 52 -0.36 3.48 -9.03
CA ILE A 52 -1.77 3.40 -8.65
C ILE A 52 -2.65 3.62 -9.87
N ASP A 53 -3.51 2.66 -10.17
CA ASP A 53 -4.60 2.78 -11.11
C ASP A 53 -5.91 3.04 -10.34
N PHE A 54 -6.37 4.29 -10.35
CA PHE A 54 -7.59 4.69 -9.65
C PHE A 54 -8.88 4.09 -10.25
N LYS A 55 -8.84 3.46 -11.43
CA LYS A 55 -9.98 2.71 -11.99
C LYS A 55 -10.27 1.43 -11.22
N LYS A 56 -9.34 0.96 -10.41
CA LYS A 56 -9.53 -0.18 -9.49
C LYS A 56 -10.37 0.23 -8.28
N SER A 57 -10.80 -0.76 -7.50
CA SER A 57 -11.52 -0.49 -6.25
C SER A 57 -10.61 0.14 -5.19
N ALA A 58 -11.19 0.96 -4.32
CA ALA A 58 -10.47 1.57 -3.19
C ALA A 58 -9.80 0.51 -2.30
N VAL A 59 -10.42 -0.67 -2.12
CA VAL A 59 -9.86 -1.80 -1.37
C VAL A 59 -8.60 -2.33 -2.06
N SER A 60 -8.65 -2.52 -3.39
CA SER A 60 -7.50 -3.01 -4.16
C SER A 60 -6.33 -2.03 -4.08
N ILE A 61 -6.60 -0.72 -4.21
CA ILE A 61 -5.57 0.32 -4.11
C ILE A 61 -4.99 0.39 -2.68
N HIS A 62 -5.84 0.34 -1.66
CA HIS A 62 -5.42 0.30 -0.26
C HIS A 62 -4.47 -0.89 0.00
N ASN A 63 -4.81 -2.07 -0.52
CA ASN A 63 -3.97 -3.25 -0.40
C ASN A 63 -2.65 -3.12 -1.18
N LEU A 64 -2.67 -2.51 -2.38
CA LEU A 64 -1.46 -2.19 -3.13
C LEU A 64 -0.52 -1.30 -2.31
N VAL A 65 -1.04 -0.21 -1.72
CA VAL A 65 -0.25 0.69 -0.86
C VAL A 65 0.36 -0.08 0.30
N ARG A 66 -0.43 -0.90 1.00
CA ARG A 66 0.07 -1.71 2.12
C ARG A 66 1.12 -2.74 1.69
N GLY A 67 0.91 -3.38 0.54
CA GLY A 67 1.78 -4.43 0.02
C GLY A 67 3.12 -3.90 -0.52
N THR A 68 3.18 -2.63 -0.92
CA THR A 68 4.39 -2.03 -1.49
C THR A 68 5.20 -1.16 -0.52
N VAL A 69 4.73 -0.94 0.70
CA VAL A 69 5.48 -0.23 1.75
C VAL A 69 6.37 -1.21 2.51
N PRO A 70 7.68 -0.93 2.67
CA PRO A 70 8.40 0.31 2.33
C PRO A 70 8.92 0.38 0.90
N TRP A 71 8.99 -0.70 0.17
CA TRP A 71 9.51 -0.78 -1.19
C TRP A 71 8.65 -1.72 -2.06
N PRO A 72 8.39 -1.37 -3.32
CA PRO A 72 8.84 -0.20 -4.09
C PRO A 72 8.14 1.12 -3.73
N GLY A 73 7.08 1.08 -2.92
CA GLY A 73 6.23 2.20 -2.55
C GLY A 73 5.17 2.50 -3.62
N ALA A 74 3.97 2.85 -3.17
CA ALA A 74 2.90 3.26 -4.08
C ALA A 74 3.06 4.71 -4.52
N TRP A 75 2.66 5.01 -5.77
CA TRP A 75 2.77 6.34 -6.34
C TRP A 75 1.73 6.59 -7.43
N CYS A 76 1.44 7.86 -7.69
CA CYS A 76 0.61 8.31 -8.80
C CYS A 76 1.19 9.60 -9.40
N GLU A 77 0.79 9.91 -10.63
CA GLU A 77 1.04 11.22 -11.23
C GLU A 77 -0.06 12.20 -10.79
N SER A 78 0.29 13.47 -10.77
CA SER A 78 -0.62 14.55 -10.42
C SER A 78 -0.22 15.85 -11.13
N PRO A 79 -1.06 16.89 -11.14
CA PRO A 79 -0.67 18.22 -11.60
C PRO A 79 0.52 18.82 -10.83
N TYR A 80 0.83 18.27 -9.66
CA TYR A 80 1.96 18.69 -8.83
C TYR A 80 3.23 17.84 -9.03
N GLY A 81 3.21 16.91 -10.00
CA GLY A 81 4.24 15.90 -10.23
C GLY A 81 3.93 14.56 -9.56
N LYS A 82 4.92 13.67 -9.55
CA LYS A 82 4.79 12.33 -8.97
C LYS A 82 4.66 12.38 -7.45
N ILE A 83 3.56 11.88 -6.93
CA ILE A 83 3.28 11.80 -5.50
C ILE A 83 3.47 10.35 -5.04
N LYS A 84 4.27 10.11 -4.00
CA LYS A 84 4.29 8.83 -3.30
C LYS A 84 3.22 8.81 -2.23
N ILE A 85 2.52 7.69 -2.12
CA ILE A 85 1.44 7.45 -1.18
C ILE A 85 1.90 6.39 -0.19
N TRP A 86 1.93 6.75 1.10
CA TRP A 86 2.51 5.92 2.15
C TRP A 86 1.46 5.28 3.05
N LYS A 87 0.32 5.95 3.22
CA LYS A 87 -0.75 5.46 4.07
C LYS A 87 -2.11 5.88 3.54
N THR A 88 -3.03 4.92 3.54
CA THR A 88 -4.40 5.12 3.08
C THR A 88 -5.37 4.41 4.00
N ARG A 89 -6.64 4.76 3.90
CA ARG A 89 -7.79 3.98 4.37
C ARG A 89 -8.82 3.89 3.27
N VAL A 90 -9.64 2.85 3.31
CA VAL A 90 -10.85 2.79 2.48
C VAL A 90 -11.84 3.80 3.06
N GLY A 91 -12.25 4.77 2.25
CA GLY A 91 -13.24 5.78 2.61
C GLY A 91 -14.65 5.21 2.69
N GLN A 92 -15.56 5.98 3.26
CA GLN A 92 -16.98 5.64 3.32
C GLN A 92 -17.72 6.32 2.16
N GLY A 93 -18.69 5.62 1.59
CA GLY A 93 -19.53 6.14 0.53
C GLY A 93 -19.05 5.81 -0.89
N GLN A 94 -19.79 6.34 -1.83
CA GLN A 94 -19.53 6.25 -3.28
C GLN A 94 -19.70 7.63 -3.89
N THR A 95 -19.11 7.83 -5.05
CA THR A 95 -19.23 9.07 -5.81
C THR A 95 -19.33 8.74 -7.30
N ASP A 96 -20.05 9.56 -8.04
CA ASP A 96 -20.14 9.47 -9.51
C ASP A 96 -19.01 10.22 -10.21
N ARG A 97 -18.03 10.71 -9.44
CA ARG A 97 -16.85 11.39 -9.99
C ARG A 97 -15.97 10.40 -10.73
N GLU A 98 -15.28 10.90 -11.76
CA GLU A 98 -14.29 10.12 -12.49
C GLU A 98 -13.19 9.58 -11.53
N PRO A 99 -12.78 8.30 -11.70
CA PRO A 99 -11.69 7.73 -10.91
C PRO A 99 -10.42 8.57 -10.95
N GLY A 100 -9.78 8.78 -9.79
CA GLY A 100 -8.64 9.68 -9.61
C GLY A 100 -9.02 11.11 -9.21
N THR A 101 -10.30 11.49 -9.30
CA THR A 101 -10.73 12.85 -8.91
C THR A 101 -10.58 13.06 -7.41
N ILE A 102 -9.92 14.14 -7.01
CA ILE A 102 -9.87 14.60 -5.62
C ILE A 102 -11.24 15.16 -5.24
N VAL A 103 -11.92 14.50 -4.32
CA VAL A 103 -13.28 14.82 -3.88
C VAL A 103 -13.29 15.79 -2.71
N SER A 104 -12.43 15.57 -1.74
CA SER A 104 -12.25 16.43 -0.57
C SER A 104 -10.81 16.43 -0.08
N VAL A 105 -10.45 17.49 0.65
CA VAL A 105 -9.14 17.65 1.29
C VAL A 105 -9.36 18.29 2.66
N ASP A 106 -8.99 17.57 3.71
CA ASP A 106 -9.08 18.06 5.08
C ASP A 106 -7.92 17.55 5.97
N LYS A 107 -8.04 17.74 7.28
CA LYS A 107 -7.03 17.26 8.25
C LYS A 107 -6.94 15.75 8.36
N GLN A 108 -7.94 15.00 7.89
CA GLN A 108 -7.92 13.54 7.89
C GLN A 108 -7.14 13.00 6.69
N GLY A 109 -7.19 13.72 5.56
CA GLY A 109 -6.49 13.31 4.35
C GLY A 109 -7.07 13.92 3.08
N ILE A 110 -6.77 13.26 1.97
CA ILE A 110 -7.30 13.54 0.64
C ILE A 110 -8.24 12.39 0.28
N GLU A 111 -9.52 12.67 0.08
CA GLU A 111 -10.45 11.69 -0.47
C GLU A 111 -10.40 11.71 -2.00
N VAL A 112 -10.22 10.51 -2.57
CA VAL A 112 -10.10 10.32 -4.02
C VAL A 112 -11.14 9.32 -4.49
N ALA A 113 -11.84 9.64 -5.57
CA ALA A 113 -12.74 8.73 -6.25
C ALA A 113 -11.99 7.54 -6.83
N CYS A 114 -12.52 6.34 -6.68
CA CYS A 114 -11.98 5.12 -7.27
C CYS A 114 -13.03 4.48 -8.18
N GLY A 115 -12.62 3.50 -8.98
CA GLY A 115 -13.57 2.76 -9.83
C GLY A 115 -14.69 2.11 -9.03
N MET A 116 -14.43 1.78 -7.76
CA MET A 116 -15.44 1.38 -6.79
C MET A 116 -15.04 1.89 -5.40
N GLY A 117 -15.89 2.73 -4.80
CA GLY A 117 -15.67 3.33 -3.48
C GLY A 117 -14.72 4.53 -3.53
N MET A 118 -14.29 4.96 -2.36
CA MET A 118 -13.42 6.11 -2.17
C MET A 118 -12.18 5.72 -1.37
N LEU A 119 -11.04 6.32 -1.69
CA LEU A 119 -9.78 6.12 -0.99
C LEU A 119 -9.43 7.39 -0.20
N LEU A 120 -9.21 7.26 1.10
CA LEU A 120 -8.65 8.32 1.91
C LEU A 120 -7.13 8.17 1.98
N ILE A 121 -6.41 9.14 1.46
CA ILE A 121 -4.94 9.21 1.48
C ILE A 121 -4.53 10.03 2.70
N GLU A 122 -3.83 9.40 3.65
CA GLU A 122 -3.44 10.02 4.92
C GLU A 122 -2.01 10.56 4.92
N GLU A 123 -1.07 9.80 4.32
CA GLU A 123 0.33 10.19 4.27
C GLU A 123 0.86 10.19 2.84
N ILE A 124 1.53 11.27 2.49
CA ILE A 124 2.07 11.54 1.16
C ILE A 124 3.53 11.95 1.23
N GLN A 125 4.18 11.84 0.10
CA GLN A 125 5.48 12.47 -0.16
C GLN A 125 5.41 13.17 -1.52
N MET A 126 5.36 14.49 -1.48
CA MET A 126 5.40 15.33 -2.66
C MET A 126 6.81 15.36 -3.26
N PRO A 127 6.96 15.72 -4.56
CA PRO A 127 8.29 15.87 -5.18
C PRO A 127 9.21 16.74 -4.34
N ASN A 128 10.43 16.27 -4.11
CA ASN A 128 11.49 16.96 -3.34
C ASN A 128 11.12 17.32 -1.89
N LYS A 129 10.08 16.69 -1.32
CA LYS A 129 9.69 16.86 0.08
C LYS A 129 9.85 15.56 0.86
N LYS A 130 9.83 15.66 2.20
CA LYS A 130 9.80 14.49 3.09
C LYS A 130 8.38 13.90 3.13
N ARG A 131 8.30 12.60 3.48
CA ARG A 131 7.05 11.95 3.86
C ARG A 131 6.40 12.71 5.02
N MET A 132 5.11 13.01 4.91
CA MET A 132 4.35 13.69 5.94
C MET A 132 2.86 13.35 5.86
N HIS A 133 2.14 13.57 6.95
CA HIS A 133 0.69 13.48 6.96
C HIS A 133 0.08 14.64 6.14
N VAL A 134 -1.05 14.39 5.48
CA VAL A 134 -1.74 15.41 4.67
C VAL A 134 -2.06 16.64 5.49
N SER A 135 -2.47 16.50 6.77
CA SER A 135 -2.74 17.63 7.67
C SER A 135 -1.56 18.59 7.84
N GLU A 136 -0.33 18.09 7.77
CA GLU A 136 0.87 18.94 7.85
C GLU A 136 1.13 19.65 6.51
N TYR A 137 0.91 18.92 5.41
CA TYR A 137 1.12 19.48 4.09
C TYR A 137 0.19 20.66 3.80
N ILE A 138 -1.09 20.56 4.17
CA ILE A 138 -2.10 21.59 3.89
C ILE A 138 -1.98 22.85 4.75
N LYS A 139 -1.15 22.88 5.80
CA LYS A 139 -0.87 24.08 6.57
C LYS A 139 -0.21 25.19 5.75
N GLY A 140 0.56 24.82 4.75
CA GLY A 140 1.29 25.79 3.92
C GLY A 140 1.16 25.55 2.41
N ASN A 141 0.31 24.62 1.99
CA ASN A 141 0.12 24.30 0.59
C ASN A 141 -1.36 24.00 0.30
N THR A 142 -1.81 24.31 -0.89
CA THR A 142 -3.17 24.00 -1.34
C THR A 142 -3.17 22.79 -2.26
N ILE A 143 -4.11 21.88 -2.04
CA ILE A 143 -4.45 20.80 -2.96
C ILE A 143 -5.84 21.08 -3.50
N GLU A 144 -5.98 21.22 -4.79
CA GLU A 144 -7.22 21.63 -5.43
C GLU A 144 -8.19 20.44 -5.56
N ILE A 145 -9.41 20.62 -5.07
CA ILE A 145 -10.53 19.68 -5.28
C ILE A 145 -10.89 19.68 -6.77
N GLY A 146 -11.25 18.51 -7.29
CA GLY A 146 -11.61 18.31 -8.69
C GLY A 146 -10.41 18.04 -9.62
N LYS A 147 -9.17 18.15 -9.16
CA LYS A 147 -8.02 17.67 -9.91
C LYS A 147 -7.98 16.14 -9.94
N ILE A 148 -7.37 15.59 -11.00
CA ILE A 148 -7.29 14.15 -11.24
C ILE A 148 -5.86 13.67 -10.95
N LEU A 149 -5.77 12.60 -10.19
CA LEU A 149 -4.57 11.79 -9.98
C LEU A 149 -4.61 10.60 -10.96
N SER A 150 -3.47 10.20 -11.53
CA SER A 150 -3.38 9.14 -12.52
C SER A 150 -2.16 8.22 -12.34
#